data_8c97809c3573e5d41ae05cc1c3ee80f3
#
_entry.id   8c97809c3573e5d41ae05cc1c3ee80f3
#
_cell.length_a   1.000
_cell.length_b   1.000
_cell.length_c   1.000
_cell.angle_alpha   90.00
_cell.angle_beta   90.00
_cell.angle_gamma   90.00
#
_symmetry.space_group_name_H-M   'P 1'
#
loop_
_entity.id
_entity.type
_entity.pdbx_description
1 polymer ?
#
loop_
_entity_poly.entity_id
_entity_poly.type
_entity_poly.pdbx_seq_one_letter_code
_entity_poly.pdbx_strand_id
1 'polypeptide(L)'
;MGKCGEYQKFFVSLQRFLKDNTHIMQTFVGNIEGRLDDKGRIFVPAAYRKILAEAESMRIVMRRDTDNECLMFYPEQVWNEKVEALRQALDEWDPEDQLILMQFMADAEYMEPDGQGRILLQKKNLETIGAQQDVLFVGMMNRFAIWAPETFANKRLSQTELAARLRAKMSKSKIENQKS
;
A
#
# COMPACT_ATOMS: atom_id res chain seq x y z
N MET A 1 -20.94 -46.78 7.98
CA MET A 1 -19.73 -46.23 7.32
C MET A 1 -20.07 -44.87 6.72
N GLY A 2 -19.90 -43.75 7.41
CA GLY A 2 -20.37 -42.46 6.90
C GLY A 2 -19.78 -41.20 7.59
N LYS A 3 -18.93 -41.33 8.59
CA LYS A 3 -18.45 -40.17 9.37
C LYS A 3 -17.04 -39.63 8.99
N CYS A 4 -16.29 -40.36 8.18
CA CYS A 4 -14.91 -39.96 7.85
C CYS A 4 -14.85 -38.78 6.85
N GLY A 5 -15.80 -38.66 5.93
CA GLY A 5 -15.84 -37.60 4.92
C GLY A 5 -16.26 -36.22 5.44
N GLU A 6 -17.07 -36.17 6.50
CA GLU A 6 -17.51 -34.93 7.11
C GLU A 6 -16.38 -34.29 7.97
N TYR A 7 -15.63 -35.12 8.68
CA TYR A 7 -14.46 -34.66 9.44
C TYR A 7 -13.35 -34.09 8.54
N GLN A 8 -13.15 -34.71 7.36
CA GLN A 8 -12.17 -34.22 6.39
C GLN A 8 -12.58 -32.87 5.80
N LYS A 9 -13.86 -32.70 5.45
CA LYS A 9 -14.40 -31.41 4.97
C LYS A 9 -14.34 -30.34 6.04
N PHE A 10 -14.67 -30.66 7.28
CA PHE A 10 -14.57 -29.75 8.42
C PHE A 10 -13.12 -29.34 8.69
N PHE A 11 -12.18 -30.29 8.62
CA PHE A 11 -10.76 -30.02 8.84
C PHE A 11 -10.18 -29.12 7.73
N VAL A 12 -10.57 -29.35 6.48
CA VAL A 12 -10.16 -28.49 5.35
C VAL A 12 -10.77 -27.09 5.47
N SER A 13 -12.05 -26.98 5.88
CA SER A 13 -12.68 -25.67 6.09
C SER A 13 -12.08 -24.92 7.28
N LEU A 14 -11.73 -25.66 8.34
CA LEU A 14 -11.05 -25.10 9.51
C LEU A 14 -9.62 -24.63 9.19
N GLN A 15 -8.88 -25.42 8.39
CA GLN A 15 -7.56 -25.00 7.91
C GLN A 15 -7.64 -23.77 7.00
N ARG A 16 -8.67 -23.68 6.17
CA ARG A 16 -8.93 -22.53 5.33
C ARG A 16 -9.29 -21.30 6.19
N PHE A 17 -10.19 -21.45 7.15
CA PHE A 17 -10.58 -20.43 8.11
C PHE A 17 -9.40 -19.95 8.98
N LEU A 18 -8.54 -20.89 9.43
CA LEU A 18 -7.33 -20.54 10.19
C LEU A 18 -6.29 -19.88 9.28
N LYS A 19 -6.17 -20.28 8.02
CA LYS A 19 -5.28 -19.64 7.05
C LYS A 19 -5.75 -18.24 6.68
N ASP A 20 -7.06 -18.03 6.58
CA ASP A 20 -7.67 -16.73 6.34
C ASP A 20 -7.61 -15.81 7.58
N ASN A 21 -7.60 -16.37 8.80
CA ASN A 21 -7.49 -15.61 10.07
C ASN A 21 -6.07 -15.50 10.65
N THR A 22 -5.11 -16.28 10.16
CA THR A 22 -3.69 -16.18 10.56
C THR A 22 -2.84 -15.45 9.52
N HIS A 23 -3.44 -14.64 8.67
CA HIS A 23 -2.67 -13.57 8.06
C HIS A 23 -2.27 -12.62 9.19
N ILE A 24 -1.19 -12.95 9.88
CA ILE A 24 -0.31 -11.94 10.44
C ILE A 24 0.06 -11.10 9.22
N MET A 25 -0.70 -10.04 8.97
CA MET A 25 -0.44 -9.14 7.85
C MET A 25 0.99 -8.66 8.03
N GLN A 26 1.91 -9.25 7.27
CA GLN A 26 3.26 -8.70 7.22
C GLN A 26 3.11 -7.27 6.74
N THR A 27 3.47 -6.34 7.61
CA THR A 27 3.22 -4.93 7.39
C THR A 27 4.48 -4.24 6.93
N PHE A 28 4.36 -3.40 5.92
CA PHE A 28 5.41 -2.47 5.56
C PHE A 28 5.57 -1.45 6.69
N VAL A 29 6.72 -1.46 7.36
CA VAL A 29 7.02 -0.57 8.49
C VAL A 29 8.36 0.12 8.32
N GLY A 30 8.54 1.23 9.02
CA GLY A 30 9.78 1.98 9.06
C GLY A 30 10.03 2.84 7.83
N ASN A 31 11.20 3.45 7.81
CA ASN A 31 11.76 4.18 6.68
C ASN A 31 13.11 3.58 6.30
N ILE A 32 13.33 3.43 5.00
CA ILE A 32 14.53 2.79 4.45
C ILE A 32 15.03 3.68 3.31
N GLU A 33 16.28 4.09 3.40
CA GLU A 33 16.94 4.85 2.34
C GLU A 33 17.18 3.97 1.13
N GLY A 34 17.03 4.55 -0.05
CA GLY A 34 17.30 3.91 -1.32
C GLY A 34 17.98 4.87 -2.29
N ARG A 35 18.72 4.32 -3.23
CA ARG A 35 19.40 5.10 -4.27
C ARG A 35 19.11 4.53 -5.64
N LEU A 36 18.69 5.43 -6.54
CA LEU A 36 18.45 5.12 -7.94
C LEU A 36 19.78 4.93 -8.68
N ASP A 37 19.80 4.00 -9.62
CA ASP A 37 20.87 3.94 -10.60
C ASP A 37 20.65 4.94 -11.74
N ASP A 38 21.62 5.08 -12.63
CA ASP A 38 21.59 6.03 -13.76
C ASP A 38 20.45 5.78 -14.74
N LYS A 39 19.79 4.62 -14.66
CA LYS A 39 18.65 4.23 -15.48
C LYS A 39 17.29 4.42 -14.77
N GLY A 40 17.31 4.95 -13.55
CA GLY A 40 16.10 5.15 -12.73
C GLY A 40 15.61 3.87 -12.05
N ARG A 41 16.45 2.83 -11.93
CA ARG A 41 16.10 1.59 -11.22
C ARG A 41 16.51 1.69 -9.76
N ILE A 42 15.70 1.09 -8.89
CA ILE A 42 15.96 1.04 -7.47
C ILE A 42 15.64 -0.36 -6.92
N PHE A 43 16.49 -0.83 -6.00
CA PHE A 43 16.19 -2.06 -5.26
C PHE A 43 15.04 -1.84 -4.29
N VAL A 44 14.00 -2.66 -4.41
CA VAL A 44 12.98 -2.74 -3.36
C VAL A 44 13.64 -3.32 -2.10
N PRO A 45 13.49 -2.70 -0.92
CA PRO A 45 14.11 -3.19 0.30
C PRO A 45 13.83 -4.68 0.56
N ALA A 46 14.82 -5.42 1.04
CA ALA A 46 14.70 -6.87 1.22
C ALA A 46 13.52 -7.26 2.12
N ALA A 47 13.24 -6.48 3.17
CA ALA A 47 12.09 -6.68 4.03
C ALA A 47 10.76 -6.53 3.26
N TYR A 48 10.67 -5.55 2.34
CA TYR A 48 9.47 -5.31 1.54
C TYR A 48 9.30 -6.39 0.46
N ARG A 49 10.42 -6.83 -0.16
CA ARG A 49 10.39 -7.97 -1.11
C ARG A 49 9.88 -9.26 -0.49
N LYS A 50 10.23 -9.50 0.79
CA LYS A 50 9.71 -10.66 1.52
C LYS A 50 8.19 -10.59 1.67
N ILE A 51 7.66 -9.44 2.02
CA ILE A 51 6.21 -9.21 2.14
C ILE A 51 5.52 -9.43 0.77
N LEU A 52 6.08 -8.87 -0.30
CA LEU A 52 5.55 -9.06 -1.65
C LEU A 52 5.60 -10.52 -2.12
N ALA A 53 6.66 -11.25 -1.77
CA ALA A 53 6.81 -12.66 -2.15
C ALA A 53 5.83 -13.61 -1.42
N GLU A 54 5.27 -13.20 -0.29
CA GLU A 54 4.25 -13.94 0.44
C GLU A 54 2.82 -13.60 -0.04
N ALA A 55 2.66 -12.55 -0.85
CA ALA A 55 1.42 -12.21 -1.50
C ALA A 55 1.14 -13.18 -2.68
N GLU A 56 -0.11 -13.24 -3.14
CA GLU A 56 -0.50 -14.08 -4.29
C GLU A 56 0.19 -13.64 -5.60
N SER A 57 0.62 -12.39 -5.66
CA SER A 57 1.29 -11.79 -6.82
C SER A 57 2.40 -10.85 -6.34
N MET A 58 3.55 -10.88 -7.01
CA MET A 58 4.62 -9.90 -6.82
C MET A 58 4.36 -8.56 -7.50
N ARG A 59 3.25 -8.44 -8.22
CA ARG A 59 2.86 -7.19 -8.90
C ARG A 59 2.47 -6.14 -7.87
N ILE A 60 2.93 -4.95 -8.11
CA ILE A 60 2.62 -3.75 -7.34
C ILE A 60 2.04 -2.71 -8.26
N VAL A 61 1.16 -1.88 -7.74
CA VAL A 61 0.63 -0.73 -8.45
C VAL A 61 1.22 0.53 -7.85
N MET A 62 1.92 1.27 -8.67
CA MET A 62 2.42 2.60 -8.32
C MET A 62 1.40 3.65 -8.76
N ARG A 63 1.19 4.62 -7.92
CA ARG A 63 0.36 5.78 -8.20
C ARG A 63 0.93 7.02 -7.52
N ARG A 64 0.82 8.17 -8.15
CA ARG A 64 1.07 9.44 -7.47
C ARG A 64 0.02 9.66 -6.37
N ASP A 65 0.45 10.10 -5.19
CA ASP A 65 -0.48 10.49 -4.13
C ASP A 65 -1.18 11.80 -4.47
N THR A 66 -2.47 11.92 -4.10
CA THR A 66 -3.26 13.12 -4.40
C THR A 66 -2.98 14.29 -3.45
N ASP A 67 -2.56 13.99 -2.24
CA ASP A 67 -2.44 14.97 -1.15
C ASP A 67 -0.97 15.26 -0.80
N ASN A 68 -0.06 14.41 -1.25
CA ASN A 68 1.35 14.49 -0.91
C ASN A 68 2.23 14.33 -2.15
N GLU A 69 3.41 14.93 -2.08
CA GLU A 69 4.45 14.81 -3.11
C GLU A 69 5.23 13.51 -2.94
N CYS A 70 4.53 12.37 -3.13
CA CYS A 70 5.12 11.05 -3.05
C CYS A 70 4.48 10.08 -4.05
N LEU A 71 5.15 8.96 -4.27
CA LEU A 71 4.63 7.83 -5.03
C LEU A 71 4.17 6.75 -4.06
N MET A 72 2.91 6.37 -4.16
CA MET A 72 2.31 5.29 -3.37
C MET A 72 2.42 3.98 -4.11
N PHE A 73 2.78 2.92 -3.39
CA PHE A 73 2.92 1.57 -3.91
C PHE A 73 2.01 0.62 -3.15
N TYR A 74 1.16 -0.05 -3.88
CA TYR A 74 0.17 -1.00 -3.36
C TYR A 74 0.48 -2.40 -3.90
N PRO A 75 0.56 -3.45 -3.07
CA PRO A 75 0.42 -4.82 -3.57
C PRO A 75 -0.87 -4.94 -4.38
N GLU A 76 -0.87 -5.75 -5.44
CA GLU A 76 -1.98 -5.85 -6.39
C GLU A 76 -3.32 -6.13 -5.72
N GLN A 77 -3.36 -7.01 -4.71
CA GLN A 77 -4.57 -7.29 -3.95
C GLN A 77 -5.11 -6.04 -3.22
N VAL A 78 -4.23 -5.31 -2.53
CA VAL A 78 -4.61 -4.08 -1.80
C VAL A 78 -5.10 -2.98 -2.77
N TRP A 79 -4.50 -2.92 -3.95
CA TRP A 79 -4.97 -2.03 -5.01
C TRP A 79 -6.38 -2.39 -5.47
N ASN A 80 -6.64 -3.67 -5.73
CA ASN A 80 -7.95 -4.15 -6.18
C ASN A 80 -9.04 -3.86 -5.13
N GLU A 81 -8.76 -4.08 -3.84
CA GLU A 81 -9.66 -3.72 -2.74
C GLU A 81 -9.96 -2.20 -2.72
N LYS A 82 -8.94 -1.38 -2.92
CA LYS A 82 -9.08 0.08 -2.96
C LYS A 82 -9.92 0.55 -4.15
N VAL A 83 -9.70 -0.03 -5.34
CA VAL A 83 -10.47 0.29 -6.55
C VAL A 83 -11.92 -0.15 -6.39
N GLU A 84 -12.17 -1.32 -5.82
CA GLU A 84 -13.53 -1.80 -5.57
C GLU A 84 -14.26 -0.91 -4.56
N ALA A 85 -13.61 -0.47 -3.50
CA ALA A 85 -14.19 0.49 -2.55
C ALA A 85 -14.52 1.84 -3.22
N LEU A 86 -13.64 2.32 -4.12
CA LEU A 86 -13.90 3.53 -4.90
C LEU A 86 -15.09 3.34 -5.84
N ARG A 87 -15.13 2.22 -6.57
CA ARG A 87 -16.25 1.89 -7.48
C ARG A 87 -17.59 1.84 -6.77
N GLN A 88 -17.64 1.33 -5.53
CA GLN A 88 -18.85 1.29 -4.72
C GLN A 88 -19.30 2.67 -4.21
N ALA A 89 -18.37 3.61 -4.09
CA ALA A 89 -18.65 4.97 -3.61
C ALA A 89 -19.08 5.94 -4.72
N LEU A 90 -18.85 5.57 -5.99
CA LEU A 90 -19.13 6.40 -7.16
C LEU A 90 -20.39 5.91 -7.90
N ASP A 91 -21.12 6.85 -8.49
CA ASP A 91 -22.25 6.55 -9.39
C ASP A 91 -21.72 6.39 -10.83
N GLU A 92 -21.90 5.21 -11.39
CA GLU A 92 -21.52 4.87 -12.77
C GLU A 92 -22.21 5.76 -13.83
N TRP A 93 -23.35 6.36 -13.50
CA TRP A 93 -24.12 7.20 -14.42
C TRP A 93 -23.88 8.71 -14.23
N ASP A 94 -23.13 9.10 -13.19
CA ASP A 94 -22.76 10.49 -12.96
C ASP A 94 -21.45 10.82 -13.72
N PRO A 95 -21.47 11.84 -14.62
CA PRO A 95 -20.29 12.22 -15.40
C PRO A 95 -19.09 12.71 -14.56
N GLU A 96 -19.33 13.33 -13.39
CA GLU A 96 -18.28 13.82 -12.49
C GLU A 96 -17.60 12.64 -11.81
N ASP A 97 -18.38 11.67 -11.34
CA ASP A 97 -17.88 10.45 -10.72
C ASP A 97 -17.08 9.58 -11.71
N GLN A 98 -17.53 9.50 -12.95
CA GLN A 98 -16.77 8.84 -14.03
C GLN A 98 -15.45 9.53 -14.32
N LEU A 99 -15.39 10.85 -14.30
CA LEU A 99 -14.16 11.60 -14.50
C LEU A 99 -13.18 11.36 -13.33
N ILE A 100 -13.67 11.31 -12.09
CA ILE A 100 -12.88 10.97 -10.91
C ILE A 100 -12.26 9.58 -11.06
N LEU A 101 -13.07 8.58 -11.41
CA LEU A 101 -12.59 7.21 -11.60
C LEU A 101 -11.55 7.13 -12.72
N MET A 102 -11.81 7.78 -13.86
CA MET A 102 -10.90 7.81 -15.00
C MET A 102 -9.54 8.40 -14.63
N GLN A 103 -9.50 9.55 -13.97
CA GLN A 103 -8.25 10.19 -13.53
C GLN A 103 -7.53 9.34 -12.48
N PHE A 104 -8.29 8.77 -11.54
CA PHE A 104 -7.72 7.89 -10.52
C PHE A 104 -7.00 6.69 -11.13
N MET A 105 -7.58 6.07 -12.15
CA MET A 105 -7.02 4.91 -12.84
C MET A 105 -5.89 5.27 -13.82
N ALA A 106 -5.99 6.41 -14.50
CA ALA A 106 -4.99 6.86 -15.48
C ALA A 106 -3.62 7.15 -14.86
N ASP A 107 -3.60 7.53 -13.57
CA ASP A 107 -2.36 7.81 -12.83
C ASP A 107 -1.73 6.54 -12.21
N ALA A 108 -2.34 5.38 -12.40
CA ALA A 108 -1.86 4.11 -11.86
C ALA A 108 -1.00 3.36 -12.90
N GLU A 109 0.10 2.79 -12.44
CA GLU A 109 1.03 2.02 -13.27
C GLU A 109 1.35 0.68 -12.59
N TYR A 110 1.12 -0.43 -13.31
CA TYR A 110 1.55 -1.74 -12.84
C TYR A 110 3.07 -1.89 -12.97
N MET A 111 3.68 -2.42 -11.93
CA MET A 111 5.11 -2.70 -11.87
C MET A 111 5.34 -4.09 -11.31
N GLU A 112 6.45 -4.68 -11.71
CA GLU A 112 6.92 -5.94 -11.16
C GLU A 112 8.43 -5.84 -10.91
N PRO A 113 8.92 -6.23 -9.73
CA PRO A 113 10.35 -6.27 -9.48
C PRO A 113 11.05 -7.22 -10.46
N ASP A 114 12.16 -6.79 -11.04
CA ASP A 114 12.97 -7.63 -11.93
C ASP A 114 13.61 -8.80 -11.15
N GLY A 115 14.28 -9.72 -11.86
CA GLY A 115 14.95 -10.88 -11.27
C GLY A 115 16.02 -10.56 -10.21
N GLN A 116 16.40 -9.29 -10.08
CA GLN A 116 17.29 -8.80 -9.02
C GLN A 116 16.53 -8.08 -7.90
N GLY A 117 15.22 -7.96 -8.00
CA GLY A 117 14.36 -7.26 -7.03
C GLY A 117 14.37 -5.74 -7.15
N ARG A 118 14.58 -5.23 -8.37
CA ARG A 118 14.55 -3.78 -8.66
C ARG A 118 13.27 -3.43 -9.42
N ILE A 119 12.80 -2.21 -9.19
CA ILE A 119 11.76 -1.56 -9.97
C ILE A 119 12.33 -0.37 -10.74
N LEU A 120 11.73 -0.05 -11.88
CA LEU A 120 12.09 1.10 -12.70
C LEU A 120 11.14 2.26 -12.40
N LEU A 121 11.66 3.38 -11.91
CA LEU A 121 10.91 4.61 -11.73
C LEU A 121 11.18 5.54 -12.91
N GLN A 122 10.13 5.90 -13.63
CA GLN A 122 10.25 6.82 -14.75
C GLN A 122 10.63 8.21 -14.27
N LYS A 123 11.45 8.91 -15.05
CA LYS A 123 11.93 10.26 -14.74
C LYS A 123 10.80 11.23 -14.39
N LYS A 124 9.70 11.19 -15.14
CA LYS A 124 8.51 12.01 -14.87
C LYS A 124 7.95 11.83 -13.46
N ASN A 125 7.97 10.59 -12.93
CA ASN A 125 7.46 10.28 -11.60
C ASN A 125 8.42 10.80 -10.51
N LEU A 126 9.73 10.71 -10.74
CA LEU A 126 10.75 11.24 -9.84
C LEU A 126 10.72 12.78 -9.78
N GLU A 127 10.60 13.44 -10.93
CA GLU A 127 10.45 14.91 -11.01
C GLU A 127 9.22 15.39 -10.25
N THR A 128 8.12 14.64 -10.33
CA THR A 128 6.87 14.96 -9.65
C THR A 128 7.01 15.01 -8.12
N ILE A 129 7.86 14.17 -7.55
CA ILE A 129 8.09 14.12 -6.10
C ILE A 129 9.35 14.88 -5.67
N GLY A 130 10.01 15.56 -6.61
CA GLY A 130 11.26 16.29 -6.35
C GLY A 130 12.45 15.39 -6.03
N ALA A 131 12.39 14.10 -6.35
CA ALA A 131 13.48 13.17 -6.12
C ALA A 131 14.50 13.22 -7.25
N GLN A 132 15.78 13.21 -6.87
CA GLN A 132 16.90 13.11 -7.83
C GLN A 132 17.42 11.67 -7.85
N GLN A 133 18.35 11.35 -6.97
CA GLN A 133 19.01 10.06 -6.90
C GLN A 133 18.69 9.31 -5.61
N ASP A 134 18.59 10.04 -4.50
CA ASP A 134 18.27 9.48 -3.21
C ASP A 134 16.76 9.57 -2.94
N VAL A 135 16.20 8.51 -2.41
CA VAL A 135 14.79 8.39 -2.05
C VAL A 135 14.63 7.70 -0.71
N LEU A 136 13.45 7.85 -0.13
CA LEU A 136 13.08 7.24 1.14
C LEU A 136 11.85 6.36 0.95
N PHE A 137 11.98 5.07 1.21
CA PHE A 137 10.85 4.16 1.35
C PHE A 137 10.21 4.33 2.73
N VAL A 138 8.92 4.57 2.78
CA VAL A 138 8.15 4.73 4.02
C VAL A 138 7.04 3.70 4.06
N GLY A 139 7.11 2.78 5.02
CA GLY A 139 6.09 1.74 5.21
C GLY A 139 4.83 2.31 5.83
N MET A 140 3.67 1.87 5.32
CA MET A 140 2.33 2.31 5.74
C MET A 140 1.38 1.11 5.87
N MET A 141 1.72 0.13 6.70
CA MET A 141 0.97 -1.10 6.93
C MET A 141 0.86 -1.99 5.69
N ASN A 142 -0.21 -1.90 4.93
CA ASN A 142 -0.49 -2.73 3.74
C ASN A 142 0.07 -2.15 2.43
N ARG A 143 0.77 -1.03 2.49
CA ARG A 143 1.36 -0.34 1.35
C ARG A 143 2.62 0.40 1.78
N PHE A 144 3.36 0.95 0.83
CA PHE A 144 4.49 1.83 1.12
C PHE A 144 4.52 3.03 0.17
N ALA A 145 5.24 4.05 0.56
CA ALA A 145 5.46 5.24 -0.26
C ALA A 145 6.96 5.44 -0.56
N ILE A 146 7.25 6.08 -1.69
CA ILE A 146 8.59 6.59 -2.01
C ILE A 146 8.52 8.12 -2.02
N TRP A 147 9.42 8.72 -1.27
CA TRP A 147 9.55 10.17 -1.10
C TRP A 147 10.93 10.66 -1.51
N ALA A 148 11.03 11.93 -1.88
CA ALA A 148 12.29 12.64 -1.76
C ALA A 148 12.60 12.87 -0.27
N PRO A 149 13.84 12.63 0.21
CA PRO A 149 14.16 12.72 1.63
C PRO A 149 13.83 14.06 2.25
N GLU A 150 14.14 15.17 1.56
CA GLU A 150 13.87 16.54 2.01
C GLU A 150 12.38 16.83 2.12
N THR A 151 11.59 16.42 1.11
CA THR A 151 10.14 16.59 1.11
C THR A 151 9.49 15.86 2.28
N PHE A 152 9.93 14.61 2.56
CA PHE A 152 9.45 13.88 3.72
C PHE A 152 9.83 14.53 5.04
N ALA A 153 11.08 15.01 5.17
CA ALA A 153 11.54 15.69 6.37
C ALA A 153 10.71 16.95 6.69
N ASN A 154 10.36 17.72 5.67
CA ASN A 154 9.52 18.93 5.80
C ASN A 154 8.05 18.63 6.16
N LYS A 155 7.53 17.48 5.73
CA LYS A 155 6.14 17.02 6.02
C LYS A 155 6.02 16.31 7.37
N ARG A 156 7.11 15.89 7.96
CA ARG A 156 7.13 15.12 9.20
C ARG A 156 6.67 15.96 10.39
N LEU A 157 5.69 15.43 11.12
CA LEU A 157 5.24 16.03 12.37
C LEU A 157 6.33 15.91 13.45
N SER A 158 6.43 16.90 14.31
CA SER A 158 7.20 16.77 15.54
C SER A 158 6.62 15.64 16.42
N GLN A 159 7.44 15.07 17.30
CA GLN A 159 6.99 14.02 18.21
C GLN A 159 5.80 14.47 19.08
N THR A 160 5.84 15.72 19.52
CA THR A 160 4.78 16.32 20.35
C THR A 160 3.46 16.45 19.58
N GLU A 161 3.52 16.94 18.34
CA GLU A 161 2.34 17.05 17.48
C GLU A 161 1.76 15.68 17.11
N LEU A 162 2.64 14.73 16.77
CA LEU A 162 2.21 13.36 16.46
C LEU A 162 1.46 12.74 17.65
N ALA A 163 2.04 12.85 18.85
CA ALA A 163 1.42 12.32 20.08
C ALA A 163 0.06 12.98 20.37
N ALA A 164 -0.04 14.31 20.19
CA ALA A 164 -1.29 15.04 20.41
C ALA A 164 -2.38 14.61 19.40
N ARG A 165 -2.03 14.53 18.11
CA ARG A 165 -2.97 14.12 17.05
C ARG A 165 -3.42 12.67 17.21
N LEU A 166 -2.52 11.74 17.59
CA LEU A 166 -2.86 10.36 17.87
C LEU A 166 -3.87 10.24 19.01
N ARG A 167 -3.62 10.91 20.14
CA ARG A 167 -4.55 10.92 21.29
C ARG A 167 -5.92 11.43 20.89
N ALA A 168 -6.00 12.54 20.15
CA ALA A 168 -7.26 13.12 19.69
C ALA A 168 -8.07 12.16 18.79
N LYS A 169 -7.40 11.48 17.85
CA LYS A 169 -8.04 10.52 16.94
C LYS A 169 -8.54 9.27 17.68
N MET A 170 -7.70 8.71 18.58
CA MET A 170 -8.07 7.51 19.35
C MET A 170 -9.20 7.79 20.38
N SER A 171 -9.31 9.01 20.89
CA SER A 171 -10.41 9.40 21.76
C SER A 171 -11.75 9.46 21.02
N LYS A 172 -11.76 9.96 19.78
CA LYS A 172 -12.99 10.01 18.94
C LYS A 172 -13.49 8.61 18.60
N SER A 173 -12.61 7.70 18.19
CA SER A 173 -13.01 6.33 17.82
C SER A 173 -13.62 5.54 18.99
N LYS A 174 -13.17 5.79 20.22
CA LYS A 174 -13.77 5.16 21.43
C LYS A 174 -15.20 5.64 21.70
N ILE A 175 -15.49 6.91 21.39
CA ILE A 175 -16.83 7.50 21.61
C ILE A 175 -17.82 6.98 20.55
N GLU A 176 -17.39 6.81 19.32
CA GLU A 176 -18.22 6.28 18.23
C GLU A 176 -18.56 4.80 18.45
N ASN A 177 -17.60 3.98 18.88
CA ASN A 177 -17.82 2.55 19.19
C ASN A 177 -18.68 2.30 20.44
N GLN A 178 -18.92 3.31 21.29
CA GLN A 178 -19.83 3.20 22.45
C GLN A 178 -21.28 3.62 22.12
N LYS A 179 -21.51 4.16 20.92
CA LYS A 179 -22.84 4.63 20.46
C LYS A 179 -23.49 3.70 19.43
N SER A 180 -22.79 2.64 19.02
CA SER A 180 -23.30 1.54 18.17
C SER A 180 -23.63 0.33 19.00
#